data_ffb1563aa8173b3e4d223003897dca80
#
_entry.id   ffb1563aa8173b3e4d223003897dca80
#
_cell.length_a   1.000
_cell.length_b   1.000
_cell.length_c   1.000
_cell.angle_alpha   90.00
_cell.angle_beta   90.00
_cell.angle_gamma   90.00
#
_symmetry.space_group_name_H-M   'P 1'
#
loop_
_entity.id
_entity.type
_entity.pdbx_description
1 polymer ?
#
loop_
_entity_poly.entity_id
_entity_poly.type
_entity_poly.pdbx_seq_one_letter_code
_entity_poly.pdbx_strand_id
1 'polypeptide(L)'
;NGPRLIDPMSYRRMPWKNGLGSTLELATDATTNAAVGGGSWTWRLSIGDVPVRAAFSAFPGIDRHIACLDGAGLELRRGVERITVAREGTAFAFAGEDTLEGEPIGAGVRDANLMLDR
;
A
#
# COMPACT_ATOMS: atom_id res chain seq x y z
N ASN A 1 -12.84 2.97 -23.75
CA ASN A 1 -13.07 1.64 -23.23
C ASN A 1 -13.77 1.72 -21.90
N GLY A 2 -14.77 0.94 -21.66
CA GLY A 2 -15.55 0.99 -20.44
C GLY A 2 -14.78 0.59 -19.18
N PRO A 3 -15.47 0.49 -18.04
CA PRO A 3 -14.86 0.09 -16.78
C PRO A 3 -14.15 -1.25 -16.94
N ARG A 4 -12.98 -1.31 -16.38
CA ARG A 4 -12.17 -2.54 -16.41
C ARG A 4 -12.49 -3.37 -15.19
N LEU A 5 -12.94 -4.60 -15.41
CA LEU A 5 -13.12 -5.55 -14.32
C LEU A 5 -11.77 -6.10 -13.91
N ILE A 6 -11.52 -6.09 -12.63
CA ILE A 6 -10.29 -6.68 -12.08
C ILE A 6 -10.58 -8.14 -11.77
N ASP A 7 -9.89 -9.03 -12.48
CA ASP A 7 -10.02 -10.46 -12.26
C ASP A 7 -9.27 -10.83 -10.99
N PRO A 8 -9.94 -11.41 -9.97
CA PRO A 8 -9.25 -11.86 -8.76
C PRO A 8 -8.11 -12.84 -9.02
N MET A 9 -8.15 -13.57 -10.12
CA MET A 9 -7.07 -14.48 -10.49
C MET A 9 -5.80 -13.76 -10.91
N SER A 10 -5.88 -12.48 -11.23
CA SER A 10 -4.71 -11.66 -11.56
C SER A 10 -4.04 -11.05 -10.34
N TYR A 11 -4.63 -11.20 -9.15
CA TYR A 11 -4.04 -10.65 -7.93
C TYR A 11 -2.73 -11.35 -7.61
N ARG A 12 -1.77 -10.57 -7.15
CA ARG A 12 -0.44 -11.07 -6.81
C ARG A 12 -0.14 -10.74 -5.36
N ARG A 13 0.05 -11.78 -4.55
CA ARG A 13 0.45 -11.63 -3.15
C ARG A 13 1.96 -11.61 -3.05
N MET A 14 2.48 -10.58 -2.40
CA MET A 14 3.91 -10.38 -2.22
C MET A 14 4.21 -10.21 -0.74
N PRO A 15 4.93 -11.14 -0.11
CA PRO A 15 5.37 -10.93 1.26
C PRO A 15 6.38 -9.80 1.31
N TRP A 16 6.34 -9.01 2.39
CA TRP A 16 7.32 -7.95 2.59
C TRP A 16 8.69 -8.56 2.87
N LYS A 17 9.74 -7.82 2.50
CA LYS A 17 11.12 -8.27 2.70
C LYS A 17 11.43 -8.53 4.17
N ASN A 18 10.85 -7.77 5.08
CA ASN A 18 11.06 -7.96 6.52
C ASN A 18 10.20 -9.08 7.12
N GLY A 19 9.33 -9.70 6.34
CA GLY A 19 8.46 -10.78 6.81
C GLY A 19 7.32 -10.36 7.72
N LEU A 20 7.11 -9.06 7.93
CA LEU A 20 6.14 -8.53 8.90
C LEU A 20 4.77 -8.22 8.29
N GLY A 21 4.62 -8.39 7.00
CA GLY A 21 3.36 -8.17 6.33
C GLY A 21 3.39 -8.68 4.90
N SER A 22 2.32 -8.44 4.17
CA SER A 22 2.23 -8.80 2.75
C SER A 22 1.41 -7.77 1.99
N THR A 23 1.59 -7.76 0.67
CA THR A 23 0.86 -6.89 -0.23
C THR A 23 0.18 -7.73 -1.29
N LEU A 24 -1.10 -7.47 -1.52
CA LEU A 24 -1.86 -8.07 -2.61
C LEU A 24 -2.02 -7.02 -3.70
N GLU A 25 -1.29 -7.19 -4.80
CA GLU A 25 -1.42 -6.28 -5.93
C GLU A 25 -2.71 -6.58 -6.67
N LEU A 26 -3.59 -5.58 -6.77
CA LEU A 26 -4.88 -5.72 -7.42
C LEU A 26 -4.83 -5.32 -8.88
N ALA A 27 -4.16 -4.21 -9.18
CA ALA A 27 -4.11 -3.68 -10.53
C ALA A 27 -2.93 -2.73 -10.69
N THR A 28 -2.43 -2.65 -11.92
CA THR A 28 -1.38 -1.72 -12.30
C THR A 28 -1.46 -1.53 -13.81
N ASP A 29 -0.92 -0.42 -14.30
CA ASP A 29 -0.76 -0.20 -15.73
C ASP A 29 0.60 -0.69 -16.23
N ALA A 30 1.30 -1.51 -15.45
CA ALA A 30 2.59 -2.04 -15.83
C ALA A 30 2.51 -2.80 -17.16
N THR A 31 3.59 -2.71 -17.93
CA THR A 31 3.71 -3.47 -19.17
C THR A 31 3.88 -4.95 -18.85
N THR A 32 3.70 -5.80 -19.89
CA THR A 32 3.85 -7.25 -19.72
C THR A 32 5.24 -7.66 -19.25
N ASN A 33 6.25 -6.84 -19.50
CA ASN A 33 7.63 -7.12 -19.07
C ASN A 33 7.83 -6.82 -17.58
N ALA A 34 6.87 -6.23 -16.94
CA ALA A 34 6.94 -5.93 -15.53
C ALA A 34 6.99 -7.19 -14.66
N ALA A 35 6.74 -8.35 -15.21
CA ALA A 35 6.77 -9.61 -14.50
C ALA A 35 8.13 -9.92 -13.87
N VAL A 36 9.18 -9.25 -14.26
CA VAL A 36 10.54 -9.45 -13.72
C VAL A 36 10.85 -8.44 -12.64
N GLY A 37 9.89 -8.11 -11.82
CA GLY A 37 10.12 -7.40 -10.57
C GLY A 37 10.64 -5.97 -10.67
N GLY A 38 10.52 -5.32 -11.75
CA GLY A 38 11.02 -3.97 -11.92
C GLY A 38 10.37 -3.23 -13.07
N GLY A 39 9.23 -3.71 -13.49
CA GLY A 39 8.53 -3.10 -14.60
C GLY A 39 8.09 -1.68 -14.30
N SER A 40 8.02 -0.86 -15.33
CA SER A 40 7.53 0.50 -15.23
C SER A 40 6.02 0.49 -15.10
N TRP A 41 5.52 1.29 -14.17
CA TRP A 41 4.10 1.57 -14.06
C TRP A 41 3.92 3.04 -13.67
N THR A 42 2.79 3.64 -14.06
CA THR A 42 2.46 4.99 -13.67
C THR A 42 1.48 5.02 -12.51
N TRP A 43 0.76 3.92 -12.30
CA TRP A 43 -0.08 3.77 -11.10
C TRP A 43 -0.12 2.30 -10.69
N ARG A 44 -0.36 2.09 -9.40
CA ARG A 44 -0.47 0.75 -8.82
C ARG A 44 -1.45 0.79 -7.65
N LEU A 45 -2.42 -0.11 -7.65
CA LEU A 45 -3.38 -0.28 -6.57
C LEU A 45 -3.11 -1.61 -5.88
N SER A 46 -2.95 -1.58 -4.57
CA SER A 46 -2.69 -2.78 -3.80
C SER A 46 -3.38 -2.73 -2.43
N ILE A 47 -3.52 -3.89 -1.82
CA ILE A 47 -3.98 -4.03 -0.44
C ILE A 47 -2.81 -4.52 0.39
N GLY A 48 -2.49 -3.77 1.44
CA GLY A 48 -1.48 -4.16 2.41
C GLY A 48 -2.12 -4.90 3.58
N ASP A 49 -1.45 -5.92 4.05
CA ASP A 49 -1.84 -6.66 5.24
C ASP A 49 -0.79 -6.37 6.32
N VAL A 50 -1.21 -5.65 7.37
CA VAL A 50 -0.30 -5.15 8.42
C VAL A 50 -0.72 -5.80 9.74
N PRO A 51 -0.21 -7.00 10.05
CA PRO A 51 -0.57 -7.69 11.28
C PRO A 51 0.11 -7.10 12.52
N VAL A 52 1.26 -6.50 12.37
CA VAL A 52 2.07 -5.94 13.45
C VAL A 52 2.73 -4.65 12.99
N ARG A 53 3.30 -3.89 13.93
CA ARG A 53 4.08 -2.70 13.60
C ARG A 53 5.22 -3.04 12.65
N ALA A 54 5.35 -2.31 11.57
CA ALA A 54 6.36 -2.56 10.56
C ALA A 54 6.75 -1.28 9.83
N ALA A 55 8.00 -1.21 9.38
CA ALA A 55 8.46 -0.15 8.51
C ALA A 55 7.93 -0.38 7.09
N PHE A 56 7.49 0.69 6.46
CA PHE A 56 7.06 0.64 5.07
C PHE A 56 8.26 0.82 4.15
N SER A 57 8.26 0.11 3.03
CA SER A 57 9.29 0.26 2.02
C SER A 57 9.24 1.66 1.41
N ALA A 58 10.41 2.22 1.09
CA ALA A 58 10.51 3.49 0.40
C ALA A 58 10.27 3.30 -1.11
N PHE A 59 9.59 4.27 -1.70
CA PHE A 59 9.34 4.31 -3.14
C PHE A 59 9.67 5.71 -3.66
N PRO A 60 10.97 6.02 -3.90
CA PRO A 60 11.34 7.35 -4.37
C PRO A 60 10.66 7.71 -5.69
N GLY A 61 10.23 8.96 -5.80
CA GLY A 61 9.55 9.44 -7.00
C GLY A 61 8.07 9.08 -7.11
N ILE A 62 7.52 8.46 -6.08
CA ILE A 62 6.14 7.97 -6.07
C ILE A 62 5.31 8.76 -5.05
N ASP A 63 4.13 9.20 -5.44
CA ASP A 63 3.13 9.70 -4.50
C ASP A 63 2.27 8.54 -4.04
N ARG A 64 2.01 8.46 -2.73
CA ARG A 64 1.28 7.36 -2.14
C ARG A 64 0.04 7.87 -1.41
N HIS A 65 -1.04 7.09 -1.51
CA HIS A 65 -2.28 7.34 -0.78
C HIS A 65 -2.66 6.04 -0.09
N ILE A 66 -2.90 6.12 1.22
CA ILE A 66 -3.24 4.96 2.03
C ILE A 66 -4.56 5.18 2.74
N ALA A 67 -5.41 4.16 2.73
CA ALA A 67 -6.70 4.17 3.43
C ALA A 67 -6.87 2.86 4.18
N CYS A 68 -7.53 2.90 5.32
CA CYS A 68 -7.81 1.69 6.10
C CYS A 68 -9.10 1.04 5.59
N LEU A 69 -9.00 -0.23 5.17
CA LEU A 69 -10.13 -0.99 4.66
C LEU A 69 -10.78 -1.86 5.74
N ASP A 70 -9.97 -2.41 6.64
CA ASP A 70 -10.43 -3.41 7.59
C ASP A 70 -9.61 -3.29 8.86
N GLY A 71 -10.25 -3.54 10.00
CA GLY A 71 -9.63 -3.37 11.30
C GLY A 71 -10.08 -2.08 11.97
N ALA A 72 -9.46 -1.76 13.10
CA ALA A 72 -9.84 -0.57 13.90
C ALA A 72 -9.16 0.72 13.44
N GLY A 73 -8.20 0.61 12.54
CA GLY A 73 -7.43 1.75 12.05
C GLY A 73 -5.95 1.47 12.06
N LEU A 74 -5.19 2.37 11.47
CA LEU A 74 -3.76 2.27 11.32
C LEU A 74 -3.11 3.55 11.82
N GLU A 75 -2.12 3.43 12.70
CA GLU A 75 -1.31 4.56 13.11
C GLU A 75 -0.04 4.59 12.28
N LEU A 76 0.18 5.71 11.60
CA LEU A 76 1.41 5.96 10.84
C LEU A 76 2.32 6.85 11.66
N ARG A 77 3.61 6.52 11.62
CA ARG A 77 4.64 7.33 12.28
C ARG A 77 5.66 7.78 11.25
N ARG A 78 5.85 9.09 11.19
CA ARG A 78 6.83 9.73 10.32
C ARG A 78 7.66 10.68 11.18
N GLY A 79 8.84 10.27 11.59
CA GLY A 79 9.63 11.01 12.57
C GLY A 79 8.87 11.15 13.87
N VAL A 80 8.61 12.38 14.29
CA VAL A 80 7.82 12.65 15.51
C VAL A 80 6.33 12.76 15.24
N GLU A 81 5.92 12.76 13.99
CA GLU A 81 4.51 12.84 13.62
C GLU A 81 3.81 11.51 13.82
N ARG A 82 2.56 11.57 14.24
CA ARG A 82 1.67 10.43 14.34
C ARG A 82 0.39 10.77 13.61
N ILE A 83 0.03 9.92 12.65
CA ILE A 83 -1.16 10.10 11.83
C ILE A 83 -2.05 8.87 12.00
N THR A 84 -3.31 9.09 12.33
CA THR A 84 -4.27 8.00 12.43
C THR A 84 -5.08 7.92 11.15
N VAL A 85 -5.03 6.77 10.49
CA VAL A 85 -5.85 6.48 9.33
C VAL A 85 -7.00 5.61 9.80
N ALA A 86 -8.15 6.25 10.03
CA ALA A 86 -9.32 5.56 10.56
C ALA A 86 -9.99 4.74 9.46
N ARG A 87 -10.63 3.64 9.87
CA ARG A 87 -11.49 2.89 8.98
C ARG A 87 -12.60 3.80 8.45
N GLU A 88 -12.84 3.73 7.15
CA GLU A 88 -13.82 4.59 6.47
C GLU A 88 -13.48 6.09 6.54
N GLY A 89 -12.25 6.40 6.95
CA GLY A 89 -11.77 7.77 6.98
C GLY A 89 -11.18 8.20 5.65
N THR A 90 -10.69 9.43 5.63
CA THR A 90 -10.03 9.98 4.46
C THR A 90 -8.67 9.32 4.25
N ALA A 91 -8.33 9.04 3.01
CA ALA A 91 -7.00 8.54 2.67
C ALA A 91 -5.93 9.57 3.05
N PHE A 92 -4.79 9.08 3.52
CA PHE A 92 -3.64 9.92 3.84
C PHE A 92 -2.64 9.88 2.70
N ALA A 93 -2.25 11.06 2.21
CA ALA A 93 -1.30 11.20 1.12
C ALA A 93 0.10 11.50 1.66
N PHE A 94 1.12 10.84 1.11
CA PHE A 94 2.51 11.08 1.49
C PHE A 94 3.45 10.75 0.33
N ALA A 95 4.67 11.29 0.41
CA ALA A 95 5.70 10.99 -0.57
C ALA A 95 6.29 9.59 -0.31
N GLY A 96 6.51 8.82 -1.37
CA GLY A 96 7.01 7.46 -1.25
C GLY A 96 8.42 7.36 -0.68
N GLU A 97 9.23 8.42 -0.79
CA GLU A 97 10.55 8.49 -0.18
C GLU A 97 10.54 8.75 1.33
N ASP A 98 9.39 9.13 1.90
CA ASP A 98 9.29 9.36 3.34
C ASP A 98 9.44 8.04 4.09
N THR A 99 10.16 8.10 5.22
CA THR A 99 10.30 6.95 6.10
C THR A 99 9.11 6.89 7.04
N LEU A 100 8.28 5.87 6.87
CA LEU A 100 7.10 5.65 7.70
C LEU A 100 7.11 4.27 8.32
N GLU A 101 6.55 4.20 9.52
CA GLU A 101 6.15 2.94 10.13
C GLU A 101 4.64 2.91 10.25
N GLY A 102 4.05 1.74 10.08
CA GLY A 102 2.64 1.52 10.31
C GLY A 102 2.42 0.57 11.46
N GLU A 103 1.44 0.88 12.31
CA GLU A 103 1.06 0.03 13.43
C GLU A 103 -0.45 -0.14 13.44
N PRO A 104 -0.96 -1.38 13.41
CA PRO A 104 -2.40 -1.58 13.51
C PRO A 104 -2.90 -1.18 14.90
N ILE A 105 -4.08 -0.58 14.94
CA ILE A 105 -4.76 -0.28 16.20
C ILE A 105 -5.53 -1.53 16.58
N GLY A 106 -5.12 -2.17 17.68
CA GLY A 106 -5.69 -3.46 18.09
C GLY A 106 -5.14 -4.61 17.25
N ALA A 107 -6.03 -5.41 16.66
CA ALA A 107 -5.65 -6.50 15.78
C ALA A 107 -5.13 -5.99 14.44
N GLY A 108 -4.61 -6.88 13.60
CA GLY A 108 -4.07 -6.52 12.30
C GLY A 108 -5.08 -5.80 11.41
N VAL A 109 -4.58 -4.98 10.50
CA VAL A 109 -5.40 -4.21 9.56
C VAL A 109 -5.03 -4.52 8.13
N ARG A 110 -5.99 -4.26 7.23
CA ARG A 110 -5.73 -4.18 5.80
C ARG A 110 -5.95 -2.77 5.33
N ASP A 111 -5.06 -2.29 4.49
CA ASP A 111 -5.13 -0.95 3.92
C ASP A 111 -5.11 -1.00 2.40
N ALA A 112 -5.69 0.02 1.79
CA ALA A 112 -5.59 0.24 0.35
C ALA A 112 -4.47 1.21 0.09
N ASN A 113 -3.62 0.90 -0.87
CA ASN A 113 -2.51 1.75 -1.30
C ASN A 113 -2.67 2.07 -2.77
N LEU A 114 -2.74 3.34 -3.09
CA LEU A 114 -2.64 3.82 -4.46
C LEU A 114 -1.31 4.55 -4.61
N MET A 115 -0.51 4.10 -5.54
CA MET A 115 0.79 4.68 -5.83
C MET A 115 0.78 5.29 -7.21
N LEU A 116 1.27 6.52 -7.32
CA LEU A 116 1.29 7.29 -8.56
C LEU A 116 2.72 7.75 -8.84
N ASP A 117 3.20 7.48 -10.05
CA ASP A 117 4.51 7.98 -10.50
C ASP A 117 4.44 9.48 -10.70
N ARG A 118 5.39 10.21 -10.16
CA ARG A 118 5.48 11.67 -10.31
C ARG A 118 6.16 12.09 -11.58
#